data_5494c151721ad00c4793eaebcdac9a28
#
_entry.id   5494c151721ad00c4793eaebcdac9a28
#
_cell.length_a   1.000
_cell.length_b   1.000
_cell.length_c   1.000
_cell.angle_alpha   90.00
_cell.angle_beta   90.00
_cell.angle_gamma   90.00
#
_symmetry.space_group_name_H-M   'P 1'
#
loop_
_entity.id
_entity.type
_entity.pdbx_description
1 polymer ?
#
loop_
_entity_poly.entity_id
_entity_poly.type
_entity_poly.pdbx_seq_one_letter_code
_entity_poly.pdbx_strand_id
1 'polypeptide(L)'
;MYYKLEEGKFVGFYEDKDKDGNYTEITLENWQMALNKQSEGEVIFYNPKSKKLETILLGQFEELENGTAVYKKDKEVDYNNNQLTYLRKRYTELKVAKADSEELGMDTADIDIEIADLKLKVVSTQARIKQLKSLFIGGFK
;
A
#
# COMPACT_ATOMS: atom_id res chain seq x y z
N MET A 1 13.60 24.93 -13.63
CA MET A 1 13.47 23.65 -12.91
C MET A 1 13.65 22.50 -13.89
N TYR A 2 14.35 21.46 -13.48
CA TYR A 2 14.65 20.28 -14.30
C TYR A 2 14.21 19.03 -13.57
N TYR A 3 13.77 18.02 -14.29
CA TYR A 3 13.66 16.67 -13.75
C TYR A 3 14.75 15.78 -14.31
N LYS A 4 15.16 14.79 -13.53
CA LYS A 4 16.25 13.87 -13.89
C LYS A 4 15.70 12.46 -14.07
N LEU A 5 16.19 11.77 -15.09
CA LEU A 5 15.94 10.34 -15.31
C LEU A 5 17.24 9.56 -15.08
N GLU A 6 17.12 8.41 -14.42
CA GLU A 6 18.19 7.42 -14.31
C GLU A 6 17.63 6.07 -14.78
N GLU A 7 18.27 5.48 -15.76
CA GLU A 7 17.80 4.23 -16.38
C GLU A 7 16.34 4.32 -16.87
N GLY A 8 15.96 5.49 -17.41
CA GLY A 8 14.60 5.75 -17.88
C GLY A 8 13.58 6.03 -16.80
N LYS A 9 13.99 6.14 -15.53
CA LYS A 9 13.08 6.37 -14.40
C LYS A 9 13.27 7.75 -13.80
N PHE A 10 12.16 8.37 -13.42
CA PHE A 10 12.16 9.65 -12.71
C PHE A 10 12.78 9.49 -11.32
N VAL A 11 13.76 10.35 -10.99
CA VAL A 11 14.43 10.31 -9.69
C VAL A 11 14.29 11.59 -8.88
N GLY A 12 13.89 12.69 -9.47
CA GLY A 12 13.66 13.93 -8.72
C GLY A 12 13.68 15.19 -9.57
N PHE A 13 13.41 16.31 -8.90
CA PHE A 13 13.48 17.65 -9.46
C PHE A 13 14.73 18.36 -8.95
N TYR A 14 15.34 19.20 -9.80
CA TYR A 14 16.58 19.92 -9.50
C TYR A 14 16.51 21.34 -10.09
N GLU A 15 17.09 22.28 -9.39
CA GLU A 15 17.18 23.67 -9.87
C GLU A 15 18.24 23.81 -10.96
N ASP A 16 19.35 23.09 -10.82
CA ASP A 16 20.47 23.10 -11.75
C ASP A 16 20.73 21.71 -12.32
N LYS A 17 21.33 21.64 -13.51
CA LYS A 17 21.76 20.38 -14.10
C LYS A 17 23.26 20.16 -13.90
N ASP A 18 23.60 18.92 -13.54
CA ASP A 18 24.98 18.46 -13.53
C ASP A 18 25.45 18.10 -14.94
N LYS A 19 26.75 18.09 -15.17
CA LYS A 19 27.34 17.76 -16.48
C LYS A 19 27.00 16.33 -16.94
N ASP A 20 26.84 15.42 -16.02
CA ASP A 20 26.64 14.00 -16.24
C ASP A 20 25.24 13.56 -15.79
N GLY A 21 24.20 13.88 -16.53
CA GLY A 21 22.87 13.47 -16.15
C GLY A 21 21.86 13.72 -17.25
N ASN A 22 20.81 12.94 -17.24
CA ASN A 22 19.71 13.08 -18.18
C ASN A 22 18.65 14.00 -17.57
N TYR A 23 18.82 15.31 -17.81
CA TYR A 23 17.94 16.35 -17.29
C TYR A 23 17.04 16.89 -18.40
N THR A 24 15.78 17.13 -18.05
CA THR A 24 14.81 17.75 -18.93
C THR A 24 14.20 18.96 -18.23
N GLU A 25 14.13 20.07 -18.94
CA GLU A 25 13.51 21.29 -18.40
C GLU A 25 12.00 21.09 -18.27
N ILE A 26 11.46 21.58 -17.15
CA ILE A 26 10.02 21.57 -16.88
C ILE A 26 9.61 22.98 -16.47
N THR A 27 8.45 23.44 -16.93
CA THR A 27 7.93 24.75 -16.53
C THR A 27 7.61 24.77 -15.04
N LEU A 28 7.69 25.95 -14.43
CA LEU A 28 7.33 26.09 -13.01
C LEU A 28 5.87 25.69 -12.76
N GLU A 29 4.99 25.98 -13.70
CA GLU A 29 3.58 25.59 -13.61
C GLU A 29 3.42 24.06 -13.56
N ASN A 30 4.05 23.33 -14.49
CA ASN A 30 3.98 21.88 -14.55
C ASN A 30 4.65 21.24 -13.33
N TRP A 31 5.77 21.79 -12.88
CA TRP A 31 6.43 21.34 -11.65
C TRP A 31 5.50 21.50 -10.44
N GLN A 32 4.85 22.66 -10.31
CA GLN A 32 3.92 22.92 -9.21
C GLN A 32 2.71 21.98 -9.26
N MET A 33 2.19 21.69 -10.45
CA MET A 33 1.09 20.73 -10.63
C MET A 33 1.50 19.33 -10.19
N ALA A 34 2.70 18.89 -10.57
CA ALA A 34 3.23 17.56 -10.17
C ALA A 34 3.36 17.46 -8.64
N LEU A 35 3.88 18.50 -7.99
CA LEU A 35 4.01 18.53 -6.53
C LEU A 35 2.63 18.52 -5.85
N ASN A 36 1.66 19.23 -6.39
CA ASN A 36 0.29 19.24 -5.86
C ASN A 36 -0.33 17.84 -5.94
N LYS A 37 -0.17 17.15 -7.07
CA LYS A 37 -0.64 15.77 -7.24
C LYS A 37 0.04 14.81 -6.28
N GLN A 38 1.35 14.95 -6.10
CA GLN A 38 2.10 14.15 -5.15
C GLN A 38 1.59 14.35 -3.71
N SER A 39 1.25 15.58 -3.34
CA SER A 39 0.68 15.88 -2.02
C SER A 39 -0.70 15.25 -1.83
N GLU A 40 -1.41 14.94 -2.91
CA GLU A 40 -2.69 14.23 -2.90
C GLU A 40 -2.51 12.69 -2.89
N GLY A 41 -1.28 12.21 -2.80
CA GLY A 41 -0.97 10.78 -2.75
C GLY A 41 -0.67 10.13 -4.09
N GLU A 42 -0.61 10.91 -5.17
CA GLU A 42 -0.23 10.37 -6.48
C GLU A 42 1.28 10.20 -6.60
N VAL A 43 1.69 9.28 -7.46
CA VAL A 43 3.10 8.98 -7.76
C VAL A 43 3.48 9.69 -9.06
N ILE A 44 4.62 10.38 -9.04
CA ILE A 44 5.19 11.00 -10.24
C ILE A 44 6.07 9.96 -10.95
N PHE A 45 5.89 9.81 -12.24
CA PHE A 45 6.68 8.88 -13.04
C PHE A 45 6.91 9.41 -14.44
N TYR A 46 7.94 8.90 -15.12
CA TYR A 46 8.18 9.16 -16.53
C TYR A 46 7.51 8.08 -17.37
N ASN A 47 6.59 8.50 -18.25
CA ASN A 47 5.92 7.58 -19.14
C ASN A 47 6.68 7.50 -20.48
N PRO A 48 7.33 6.37 -20.81
CA PRO A 48 8.10 6.26 -22.05
C PRO A 48 7.25 6.28 -23.32
N LYS A 49 5.96 6.02 -23.21
CA LYS A 49 5.03 6.08 -24.34
C LYS A 49 4.69 7.51 -24.72
N SER A 50 4.34 8.35 -23.73
CA SER A 50 4.04 9.76 -23.94
C SER A 50 5.29 10.64 -23.96
N LYS A 51 6.42 10.13 -23.43
CA LYS A 51 7.68 10.86 -23.24
C LYS A 51 7.53 12.08 -22.37
N LYS A 52 6.68 11.98 -21.35
CA LYS A 52 6.38 13.05 -20.40
C LYS A 52 6.34 12.51 -18.97
N LEU A 53 6.52 13.44 -18.01
CA LEU A 53 6.18 13.13 -16.64
C LEU A 53 4.65 13.09 -16.50
N GLU A 54 4.18 12.12 -15.80
CA GLU A 54 2.77 11.93 -15.48
C GLU A 54 2.62 11.58 -14.01
N THR A 55 1.40 11.65 -13.50
CA THR A 55 1.09 11.25 -12.14
C THR A 55 -0.03 10.22 -12.16
N ILE A 56 -0.02 9.31 -11.19
CA ILE A 56 -1.03 8.28 -11.07
C ILE A 56 -1.32 7.99 -9.60
N LEU A 57 -2.59 7.76 -9.29
CA LEU A 57 -3.00 7.28 -7.98
C LEU A 57 -3.00 5.76 -8.01
N LEU A 58 -2.06 5.15 -7.29
CA LEU A 58 -1.97 3.69 -7.18
C LEU A 58 -2.89 3.19 -6.07
N GLY A 59 -3.59 2.09 -6.32
CA GLY A 59 -4.29 1.35 -5.28
C GLY A 59 -3.31 0.68 -4.32
N GLN A 60 -3.82 0.24 -3.18
CA GLN A 60 -3.01 -0.33 -2.10
C GLN A 60 -2.14 -1.51 -2.56
N PHE A 61 -2.62 -2.32 -3.49
CA PHE A 61 -1.93 -3.50 -3.99
C PHE A 61 -1.51 -3.37 -5.44
N GLU A 62 -1.33 -2.14 -5.90
CA GLU A 62 -0.88 -1.86 -7.24
C GLU A 62 0.56 -1.37 -7.27
N GLU A 63 1.27 -1.72 -8.33
CA GLU A 63 2.60 -1.21 -8.65
C GLU A 63 2.58 -0.61 -10.04
N LEU A 64 3.46 0.35 -10.25
CA LEU A 64 3.62 0.96 -11.56
C LEU A 64 4.58 0.11 -12.40
N GLU A 65 4.11 -0.35 -13.55
CA GLU A 65 4.92 -1.08 -14.52
C GLU A 65 4.74 -0.46 -15.91
N ASN A 66 5.83 0.07 -16.48
CA ASN A 66 5.82 0.67 -17.82
C ASN A 66 4.73 1.74 -18.01
N GLY A 67 4.48 2.55 -16.99
CA GLY A 67 3.47 3.61 -17.03
C GLY A 67 2.05 3.14 -16.77
N THR A 68 1.85 1.91 -16.36
CA THR A 68 0.53 1.32 -16.11
C THR A 68 0.45 0.79 -14.68
N ALA A 69 -0.68 1.02 -14.00
CA ALA A 69 -0.94 0.44 -12.68
C ALA A 69 -1.26 -1.04 -12.85
N VAL A 70 -0.53 -1.89 -12.15
CA VAL A 70 -0.69 -3.35 -12.21
C VAL A 70 -0.99 -3.88 -10.81
N TYR A 71 -2.11 -4.59 -10.68
CA TYR A 71 -2.48 -5.25 -9.44
C TYR A 71 -1.52 -6.38 -9.10
N LYS A 72 -1.02 -6.38 -7.85
CA LYS A 72 -0.09 -7.39 -7.33
C LYS A 72 -0.78 -8.24 -6.28
N LYS A 73 -1.27 -9.39 -6.70
CA LYS A 73 -1.95 -10.33 -5.82
C LYS A 73 -1.10 -10.76 -4.62
N ASP A 74 0.20 -10.98 -4.84
CA ASP A 74 1.11 -11.39 -3.78
C ASP A 74 1.22 -10.36 -2.67
N LYS A 75 1.15 -9.08 -2.98
CA LYS A 75 1.12 -8.01 -1.98
C LYS A 75 -0.13 -8.07 -1.12
N GLU A 76 -1.29 -8.34 -1.73
CA GLU A 76 -2.54 -8.46 -0.99
C GLU A 76 -2.52 -9.70 -0.10
N VAL A 77 -1.99 -10.82 -0.59
CA VAL A 77 -1.83 -12.04 0.21
C VAL A 77 -0.93 -11.78 1.41
N ASP A 78 0.22 -11.14 1.20
CA ASP A 78 1.15 -10.80 2.28
C ASP A 78 0.52 -9.87 3.30
N TYR A 79 -0.20 -8.85 2.83
CA TYR A 79 -0.93 -7.94 3.71
C TYR A 79 -1.92 -8.70 4.60
N ASN A 80 -2.72 -9.58 4.01
CA ASN A 80 -3.71 -10.36 4.77
C ASN A 80 -3.06 -11.34 5.75
N ASN A 81 -1.93 -11.96 5.38
CA ASN A 81 -1.17 -12.83 6.28
C ASN A 81 -0.62 -12.03 7.47
N ASN A 82 -0.12 -10.83 7.24
CA ASN A 82 0.34 -9.94 8.30
C ASN A 82 -0.80 -9.49 9.21
N GLN A 83 -1.97 -9.23 8.64
CA GLN A 83 -3.18 -8.93 9.43
C GLN A 83 -3.59 -10.09 10.31
N LEU A 84 -3.56 -11.32 9.79
CA LEU A 84 -3.84 -12.51 10.60
C LEU A 84 -2.88 -12.64 11.79
N THR A 85 -1.59 -12.43 11.56
CA THR A 85 -0.58 -12.50 12.62
C THR A 85 -0.89 -11.46 13.71
N TYR A 86 -1.21 -10.23 13.31
CA TYR A 86 -1.59 -9.18 14.26
C TYR A 86 -2.88 -9.53 15.03
N LEU A 87 -3.90 -10.00 14.33
CA LEU A 87 -5.19 -10.35 14.94
C LEU A 87 -5.05 -11.49 15.94
N ARG A 88 -4.25 -12.51 15.63
CA ARG A 88 -3.96 -13.62 16.55
C ARG A 88 -3.23 -13.16 17.80
N LYS A 89 -2.24 -12.28 17.63
CA LYS A 89 -1.51 -11.70 18.76
C LYS A 89 -2.45 -10.91 19.67
N ARG A 90 -3.27 -10.06 19.06
CA ARG A 90 -4.25 -9.24 19.81
C ARG A 90 -5.27 -10.11 20.52
N TYR A 91 -5.74 -11.16 19.89
CA TYR A 91 -6.66 -12.13 20.51
C TYR A 91 -6.06 -12.77 21.77
N THR A 92 -4.81 -13.17 21.69
CA THR A 92 -4.09 -13.75 22.85
C THR A 92 -3.97 -12.74 23.99
N GLU A 93 -3.62 -11.49 23.67
CA GLU A 93 -3.56 -10.40 24.67
C GLU A 93 -4.90 -10.17 25.36
N LEU A 94 -6.00 -10.17 24.60
CA LEU A 94 -7.34 -9.98 25.12
C LEU A 94 -7.81 -11.13 25.98
N LYS A 95 -7.46 -12.37 25.62
CA LYS A 95 -7.77 -13.55 26.46
C LYS A 95 -7.11 -13.45 27.82
N VAL A 96 -5.85 -13.03 27.88
CA VAL A 96 -5.12 -12.82 29.13
C VAL A 96 -5.76 -11.70 29.93
N ALA A 97 -6.08 -10.57 29.29
CA ALA A 97 -6.73 -9.44 29.96
C ALA A 97 -8.09 -9.82 30.52
N LYS A 98 -8.86 -10.64 29.80
CA LYS A 98 -10.16 -11.14 30.27
C LYS A 98 -10.02 -12.01 31.51
N ALA A 99 -9.09 -12.97 31.49
CA ALA A 99 -8.84 -13.85 32.61
C ALA A 99 -8.42 -13.07 33.86
N ASP A 100 -7.53 -12.10 33.70
CA ASP A 100 -7.06 -11.26 34.80
C ASP A 100 -8.23 -10.40 35.39
N SER A 101 -9.06 -9.83 34.52
CA SER A 101 -10.20 -9.03 34.93
C SER A 101 -11.24 -9.88 35.68
N GLU A 102 -11.51 -11.10 35.24
CA GLU A 102 -12.43 -12.04 35.90
C GLU A 102 -11.88 -12.44 37.26
N GLU A 103 -10.60 -12.70 37.39
CA GLU A 103 -9.94 -13.03 38.65
C GLU A 103 -10.05 -11.90 39.67
N LEU A 104 -9.96 -10.65 39.19
CA LEU A 104 -10.09 -9.44 40.03
C LEU A 104 -11.54 -9.00 40.25
N GLY A 105 -12.50 -9.71 39.67
CA GLY A 105 -13.93 -9.35 39.78
C GLY A 105 -14.32 -8.11 38.98
N MET A 106 -13.55 -7.75 37.94
CA MET A 106 -13.80 -6.59 37.09
C MET A 106 -14.72 -6.95 35.93
N ASP A 107 -15.43 -5.94 35.40
CA ASP A 107 -16.28 -6.09 34.21
C ASP A 107 -15.45 -6.39 32.96
N THR A 108 -15.89 -7.36 32.15
CA THR A 108 -15.22 -7.77 30.91
C THR A 108 -16.03 -7.41 29.67
N ALA A 109 -17.09 -6.63 29.76
CA ALA A 109 -17.98 -6.36 28.64
C ALA A 109 -17.25 -5.77 27.43
N ASP A 110 -16.39 -4.79 27.63
CA ASP A 110 -15.63 -4.16 26.55
C ASP A 110 -14.64 -5.14 25.90
N ILE A 111 -14.00 -5.97 26.71
CA ILE A 111 -13.08 -7.01 26.22
C ILE A 111 -13.84 -8.04 25.38
N ASP A 112 -15.01 -8.46 25.84
CA ASP A 112 -15.85 -9.44 25.12
C ASP A 112 -16.29 -8.90 23.76
N ILE A 113 -16.65 -7.63 23.68
CA ILE A 113 -17.00 -6.96 22.40
C ILE A 113 -15.80 -6.97 21.44
N GLU A 114 -14.62 -6.60 21.93
CA GLU A 114 -13.41 -6.58 21.10
C GLU A 114 -13.03 -7.97 20.63
N ILE A 115 -13.12 -9.00 21.47
CA ILE A 115 -12.87 -10.39 21.08
C ILE A 115 -13.85 -10.83 19.97
N ALA A 116 -15.13 -10.54 20.11
CA ALA A 116 -16.12 -10.88 19.09
C ALA A 116 -15.81 -10.22 17.75
N ASP A 117 -15.43 -8.94 17.75
CA ASP A 117 -15.03 -8.20 16.56
C ASP A 117 -13.79 -8.82 15.90
N LEU A 118 -12.78 -9.18 16.71
CA LEU A 118 -11.58 -9.83 16.21
C LEU A 118 -11.86 -11.18 15.56
N LYS A 119 -12.74 -11.97 16.11
CA LYS A 119 -13.14 -13.26 15.52
C LYS A 119 -13.74 -13.08 14.14
N LEU A 120 -14.59 -12.07 13.97
CA LEU A 120 -15.16 -11.74 12.65
C LEU A 120 -14.09 -11.31 11.66
N LYS A 121 -13.16 -10.49 12.09
CA LYS A 121 -12.04 -10.05 11.25
C LYS A 121 -11.13 -11.19 10.83
N VAL A 122 -10.86 -12.14 11.72
CA VAL A 122 -10.06 -13.35 11.40
C VAL A 122 -10.76 -14.17 10.33
N VAL A 123 -12.05 -14.44 10.49
CA VAL A 123 -12.81 -15.21 9.50
C VAL A 123 -12.81 -14.51 8.14
N SER A 124 -13.08 -13.22 8.11
CA SER A 124 -13.07 -12.38 6.91
C SER A 124 -11.71 -12.39 6.20
N THR A 125 -10.63 -12.23 6.96
CA THR A 125 -9.27 -12.21 6.42
C THR A 125 -8.86 -13.58 5.85
N GLN A 126 -9.18 -14.67 6.55
CA GLN A 126 -8.93 -16.03 6.05
C GLN A 126 -9.71 -16.32 4.78
N ALA A 127 -10.97 -15.90 4.71
CA ALA A 127 -11.81 -16.06 3.52
C ALA A 127 -11.21 -15.31 2.32
N ARG A 128 -10.67 -14.08 2.55
CA ARG A 128 -10.03 -13.30 1.50
C ARG A 128 -8.77 -13.98 0.97
N ILE A 129 -7.92 -14.51 1.85
CA ILE A 129 -6.71 -15.24 1.46
C ILE A 129 -7.07 -16.44 0.60
N LYS A 130 -8.06 -17.21 1.03
CA LYS A 130 -8.52 -18.39 0.29
C LYS A 130 -9.05 -18.00 -1.11
N GLN A 131 -9.82 -16.91 -1.18
CA GLN A 131 -10.33 -16.39 -2.44
C GLN A 131 -9.21 -15.99 -3.39
N LEU A 132 -8.20 -15.26 -2.89
CA LEU A 132 -7.06 -14.82 -3.68
C LEU A 132 -6.27 -15.99 -4.25
N LYS A 133 -6.03 -17.02 -3.44
CA LYS A 133 -5.35 -18.24 -3.88
C LYS A 133 -6.15 -18.99 -4.93
N SER A 134 -7.44 -19.03 -4.78
CA SER A 134 -8.35 -19.66 -5.75
C SER A 134 -8.36 -18.92 -7.09
N LEU A 135 -8.42 -17.59 -7.07
CA LEU A 135 -8.33 -16.76 -8.28
C LEU A 135 -7.02 -16.97 -9.03
N PHE A 136 -5.92 -17.13 -8.29
CA PHE A 136 -4.62 -17.40 -8.89
C PHE A 136 -4.63 -18.71 -9.68
N ILE A 137 -5.18 -19.77 -9.11
CA ILE A 137 -5.31 -21.07 -9.78
C ILE A 137 -6.23 -20.92 -11.00
N GLY A 138 -7.34 -20.21 -10.86
CA GLY A 138 -8.27 -19.95 -11.95
C GLY A 138 -7.69 -19.13 -13.08
N GLY A 139 -6.79 -18.19 -12.77
CA GLY A 139 -6.18 -17.30 -13.75
C GLY A 139 -5.22 -17.97 -14.74
N PHE A 140 -4.83 -19.22 -14.49
CA PHE A 140 -3.94 -20.00 -15.36
C PHE A 140 -4.65 -21.05 -16.21
N LYS A 141 -5.92 -21.06 -16.20
CA LYS A 141 -6.67 -21.97 -17.07
C LYS A 141 -6.79 -21.47 -18.51
#